data_ff1961822390f0f4b7655ce37d7c702c
#
_entry.id   ff1961822390f0f4b7655ce37d7c702c
#
_cell.length_a   1.000
_cell.length_b   1.000
_cell.length_c   1.000
_cell.angle_alpha   90.00
_cell.angle_beta   90.00
_cell.angle_gamma   90.00
#
_symmetry.space_group_name_H-M   'P 1'
#
loop_
_entity.id
_entity.type
_entity.pdbx_description
1 polymer ?
#
loop_
_entity_poly.entity_id
_entity_poly.type
_entity_poly.pdbx_seq_one_letter_code
_entity_poly.pdbx_strand_id
1 'polypeptide(L)'
;MRGRCWKFGDNISTDHIIAGRFLSTSEPGALAAHCMEDARPEFHKEVSPGDIVVAGDNFGCGSSREHAPIAMKGCKIGAVIASSFARIFFRNSINIGLPIIESVEAAREIEEGDDVEIDMNKSRILNHTSGKTYSFEPFPQEIRDIIAAGGLMKYVKKKMGK
;
A
#
# COMPACT_ATOMS: atom_id res chain seq x y z
N MET A 1 -5.28 11.57 2.56
CA MET A 1 -4.83 10.62 3.58
C MET A 1 -3.48 11.07 4.14
N ARG A 2 -3.28 10.87 5.42
CA ARG A 2 -2.09 11.34 6.12
C ARG A 2 -1.69 10.33 7.20
N GLY A 3 -0.40 10.04 7.32
CA GLY A 3 0.08 9.09 8.32
C GLY A 3 1.59 9.11 8.47
N ARG A 4 2.06 8.34 9.45
CA ARG A 4 3.48 8.13 9.69
C ARG A 4 4.01 7.09 8.70
N CYS A 5 5.24 7.29 8.25
CA CYS A 5 5.86 6.41 7.26
C CYS A 5 6.68 5.29 7.88
N TRP A 6 6.57 4.11 7.28
CA TRP A 6 7.40 2.94 7.54
C TRP A 6 8.26 2.71 6.31
N LYS A 7 9.57 2.82 6.45
CA LYS A 7 10.50 2.73 5.33
C LYS A 7 11.04 1.32 5.15
N PHE A 8 10.93 0.80 3.93
CA PHE A 8 11.49 -0.48 3.52
C PHE A 8 12.42 -0.28 2.33
N GLY A 9 13.25 -1.28 2.04
CA GLY A 9 14.18 -1.24 0.93
C GLY A 9 13.60 -1.74 -0.39
N ASP A 10 14.50 -2.17 -1.28
CA ASP A 10 14.14 -2.74 -2.58
C ASP A 10 13.71 -4.20 -2.47
N ASN A 11 12.98 -4.67 -3.46
CA ASN A 11 12.62 -6.08 -3.63
C ASN A 11 11.90 -6.69 -2.42
N ILE A 12 11.00 -5.93 -1.82
CA ILE A 12 10.12 -6.47 -0.79
C ILE A 12 9.13 -7.40 -1.49
N SER A 13 9.29 -8.71 -1.27
CA SER A 13 8.50 -9.73 -1.95
C SER A 13 7.16 -9.95 -1.27
N THR A 14 6.26 -10.62 -1.98
CA THR A 14 4.99 -11.05 -1.38
C THR A 14 5.23 -11.97 -0.18
N ASP A 15 6.32 -12.75 -0.19
CA ASP A 15 6.68 -13.62 0.93
C ASP A 15 7.16 -12.81 2.15
N HIS A 16 7.83 -11.68 1.92
CA HIS A 16 8.17 -10.74 3.00
C HIS A 16 6.93 -10.10 3.61
N ILE A 17 5.94 -9.78 2.76
CA ILE A 17 4.71 -9.12 3.21
C ILE A 17 3.86 -10.08 4.03
N ILE A 18 3.68 -11.31 3.53
CA ILE A 18 2.97 -12.37 4.25
C ILE A 18 3.59 -13.72 3.90
N ALA A 19 4.14 -14.39 4.91
CA ALA A 19 4.82 -15.66 4.70
C ALA A 19 3.84 -16.77 4.30
N GLY A 20 4.36 -17.75 3.53
CA GLY A 20 3.54 -18.85 3.01
C GLY A 20 2.80 -19.65 4.07
N ARG A 21 3.36 -19.73 5.27
CA ARG A 21 2.73 -20.48 6.38
C ARG A 21 1.42 -19.86 6.88
N PHE A 22 1.11 -18.62 6.48
CA PHE A 22 -0.11 -17.92 6.91
C PHE A 22 -1.20 -17.88 5.82
N LEU A 23 -1.03 -18.61 4.72
CA LEU A 23 -1.93 -18.52 3.57
C LEU A 23 -3.16 -19.45 3.67
N SER A 24 -3.39 -20.08 4.81
CA SER A 24 -4.56 -20.93 5.02
C SER A 24 -5.87 -20.15 5.17
N THR A 25 -5.80 -18.84 5.30
CA THR A 25 -6.96 -17.96 5.40
C THR A 25 -6.79 -16.76 4.47
N SER A 26 -7.91 -16.14 4.08
CA SER A 26 -7.93 -14.87 3.35
C SER A 26 -8.59 -13.77 4.17
N GLU A 27 -8.82 -14.01 5.46
CA GLU A 27 -9.45 -13.04 6.35
C GLU A 27 -8.44 -11.92 6.67
N PRO A 28 -8.79 -10.63 6.36
CA PRO A 28 -7.84 -9.53 6.49
C PRO A 28 -7.24 -9.35 7.89
N GLY A 29 -8.03 -9.48 8.93
CA GLY A 29 -7.55 -9.32 10.30
C GLY A 29 -6.56 -10.41 10.70
N ALA A 30 -6.81 -11.66 10.27
CA ALA A 30 -5.90 -12.76 10.54
C ALA A 30 -4.58 -12.59 9.80
N LEU A 31 -4.61 -12.13 8.56
CA LEU A 31 -3.40 -11.86 7.79
C LEU A 31 -2.64 -10.65 8.33
N ALA A 32 -3.35 -9.60 8.74
CA ALA A 32 -2.75 -8.40 9.31
C ALA A 32 -1.92 -8.70 10.56
N ALA A 33 -2.34 -9.67 11.35
CA ALA A 33 -1.62 -10.09 12.55
C ALA A 33 -0.19 -10.59 12.28
N HIS A 34 0.11 -10.93 11.02
CA HIS A 34 1.41 -11.46 10.61
C HIS A 34 2.05 -10.66 9.46
N CYS A 35 1.48 -9.49 9.16
CA CYS A 35 1.98 -8.66 8.07
C CYS A 35 3.39 -8.17 8.34
N MET A 36 4.30 -8.42 7.39
CA MET A 36 5.73 -8.07 7.48
C MET A 36 6.46 -8.76 8.65
N GLU A 37 5.87 -9.78 9.24
CA GLU A 37 6.42 -10.40 10.46
C GLU A 37 7.86 -10.89 10.28
N ASP A 38 8.18 -11.49 9.15
CA ASP A 38 9.52 -12.02 8.90
C ASP A 38 10.51 -10.94 8.48
N ALA A 39 10.04 -9.89 7.80
CA ALA A 39 10.91 -8.80 7.35
C ALA A 39 11.13 -7.74 8.43
N ARG A 40 10.10 -7.47 9.21
CA ARG A 40 10.14 -6.43 10.24
C ARG A 40 9.11 -6.76 11.33
N PRO A 41 9.52 -7.54 12.34
CA PRO A 41 8.58 -8.08 13.34
C PRO A 41 7.73 -7.04 14.06
N GLU A 42 8.28 -5.84 14.32
CA GLU A 42 7.57 -4.78 15.02
C GLU A 42 6.45 -4.15 14.19
N PHE A 43 6.46 -4.30 12.87
CA PHE A 43 5.52 -3.60 12.01
C PHE A 43 4.06 -3.91 12.35
N HIS A 44 3.69 -5.20 12.39
CA HIS A 44 2.29 -5.58 12.63
C HIS A 44 1.81 -5.23 14.06
N LYS A 45 2.75 -5.03 14.98
CA LYS A 45 2.44 -4.67 16.36
C LYS A 45 2.26 -3.17 16.58
N GLU A 46 3.02 -2.37 15.82
CA GLU A 46 3.12 -0.92 16.03
C GLU A 46 2.45 -0.07 14.95
N VAL A 47 2.08 -0.68 13.83
CA VAL A 47 1.42 0.04 12.74
C VAL A 47 0.07 0.58 13.19
N SER A 48 -0.21 1.83 12.83
CA SER A 48 -1.48 2.49 13.14
C SER A 48 -2.31 2.69 11.88
N PRO A 49 -3.66 2.70 12.00
CA PRO A 49 -4.51 3.00 10.84
C PRO A 49 -4.11 4.33 10.18
N GLY A 50 -3.98 4.30 8.86
CA GLY A 50 -3.57 5.47 8.09
C GLY A 50 -2.07 5.58 7.88
N ASP A 51 -1.25 4.77 8.53
CA ASP A 51 0.19 4.77 8.31
C ASP A 51 0.50 4.44 6.85
N ILE A 52 1.65 4.91 6.37
CA ILE A 52 2.05 4.81 4.97
C ILE A 52 3.33 3.97 4.89
N VAL A 53 3.33 3.01 3.97
CA VAL A 53 4.53 2.23 3.66
C VAL A 53 5.27 2.90 2.52
N VAL A 54 6.58 3.09 2.68
CA VAL A 54 7.45 3.67 1.66
C VAL A 54 8.56 2.65 1.37
N ALA A 55 8.75 2.30 0.11
CA ALA A 55 9.72 1.29 -0.28
C ALA A 55 10.42 1.66 -1.58
N GLY A 56 11.45 0.89 -1.93
CA GLY A 56 12.23 1.10 -3.14
C GLY A 56 11.64 0.40 -4.37
N ASP A 57 12.53 -0.20 -5.16
CA ASP A 57 12.14 -0.84 -6.41
C ASP A 57 11.46 -2.18 -6.20
N ASN A 58 10.59 -2.54 -7.16
CA ASN A 58 10.02 -3.87 -7.31
C ASN A 58 9.26 -4.37 -6.07
N PHE A 59 8.45 -3.51 -5.48
CA PHE A 59 7.65 -3.87 -4.31
C PHE A 59 6.55 -4.87 -4.71
N GLY A 60 6.42 -5.92 -3.90
CA GLY A 60 5.44 -6.98 -4.16
C GLY A 60 5.91 -8.03 -5.16
N CYS A 61 7.21 -8.12 -5.41
CA CYS A 61 7.78 -9.13 -6.31
C CYS A 61 7.59 -10.55 -5.77
N GLY A 62 7.88 -11.55 -6.59
CA GLY A 62 7.74 -12.95 -6.23
C GLY A 62 6.42 -13.52 -6.70
N SER A 63 5.87 -14.48 -5.94
CA SER A 63 4.66 -15.17 -6.34
C SER A 63 3.42 -14.24 -6.27
N SER A 64 2.42 -14.55 -7.10
CA SER A 64 1.21 -13.73 -7.24
C SER A 64 0.22 -14.00 -6.12
N ARG A 65 0.58 -13.64 -4.89
CA ARG A 65 -0.27 -13.86 -3.72
C ARG A 65 -1.21 -12.69 -3.51
N GLU A 66 -2.50 -12.94 -3.65
CA GLU A 66 -3.52 -11.94 -3.30
C GLU A 66 -3.51 -11.62 -1.81
N HIS A 67 -3.02 -12.53 -1.01
CA HIS A 67 -2.93 -12.39 0.45
C HIS A 67 -2.04 -11.21 0.86
N ALA A 68 -1.02 -10.87 0.06
CA ALA A 68 -0.11 -9.78 0.41
C ALA A 68 -0.82 -8.42 0.48
N PRO A 69 -1.51 -7.96 -0.57
CA PRO A 69 -2.24 -6.69 -0.44
C PRO A 69 -3.40 -6.77 0.57
N ILE A 70 -4.03 -7.94 0.73
CA ILE A 70 -5.08 -8.12 1.74
C ILE A 70 -4.52 -7.92 3.15
N ALA A 71 -3.33 -8.48 3.43
CA ALA A 71 -2.67 -8.31 4.72
C ALA A 71 -2.38 -6.84 5.01
N MET A 72 -1.86 -6.12 4.03
CA MET A 72 -1.56 -4.69 4.18
C MET A 72 -2.82 -3.87 4.40
N LYS A 73 -3.88 -4.16 3.66
CA LYS A 73 -5.17 -3.50 3.85
C LYS A 73 -5.76 -3.84 5.22
N GLY A 74 -5.57 -5.06 5.69
CA GLY A 74 -6.00 -5.48 7.03
C GLY A 74 -5.30 -4.70 8.14
N CYS A 75 -4.07 -4.26 7.92
CA CYS A 75 -3.34 -3.37 8.82
C CYS A 75 -3.87 -1.93 8.77
N LYS A 76 -4.82 -1.66 7.89
CA LYS A 76 -5.42 -0.32 7.68
C LYS A 76 -4.40 0.70 7.18
N ILE A 77 -3.43 0.23 6.39
CA ILE A 77 -2.45 1.08 5.72
C ILE A 77 -3.20 2.06 4.80
N GLY A 78 -2.83 3.33 4.88
CA GLY A 78 -3.43 4.36 4.04
C GLY A 78 -2.99 4.25 2.58
N ALA A 79 -1.71 3.97 2.35
CA ALA A 79 -1.16 3.82 1.01
C ALA A 79 0.22 3.19 1.06
N VAL A 80 0.68 2.71 -0.10
CA VAL A 80 2.06 2.28 -0.32
C VAL A 80 2.68 3.18 -1.38
N ILE A 81 3.80 3.79 -1.07
CA ILE A 81 4.60 4.58 -2.01
C ILE A 81 5.86 3.77 -2.31
N ALA A 82 6.15 3.53 -3.57
CA ALA A 82 7.37 2.82 -3.95
C ALA A 82 7.95 3.39 -5.23
N SER A 83 9.23 3.11 -5.49
CA SER A 83 9.86 3.49 -6.74
C SER A 83 9.25 2.74 -7.92
N SER A 84 8.92 1.48 -7.71
CA SER A 84 8.19 0.65 -8.69
C SER A 84 7.51 -0.51 -7.98
N PHE A 85 6.51 -1.10 -8.64
CA PHE A 85 5.76 -2.25 -8.15
C PHE A 85 5.83 -3.40 -9.15
N ALA A 86 5.80 -4.61 -8.63
CA ALA A 86 5.56 -5.77 -9.47
C ALA A 86 4.15 -5.68 -10.04
N ARG A 87 3.99 -6.03 -11.32
CA ARG A 87 2.73 -5.84 -12.06
C ARG A 87 1.53 -6.50 -11.39
N ILE A 88 1.68 -7.74 -10.97
CA ILE A 88 0.58 -8.50 -10.37
C ILE A 88 0.19 -7.89 -9.02
N PHE A 89 1.18 -7.51 -8.21
CA PHE A 89 0.91 -6.84 -6.93
C PHE A 89 0.15 -5.53 -7.15
N PHE A 90 0.57 -4.74 -8.14
CA PHE A 90 -0.10 -3.49 -8.49
C PHE A 90 -1.59 -3.74 -8.79
N ARG A 91 -1.86 -4.69 -9.68
CA ARG A 91 -3.23 -5.03 -10.09
C ARG A 91 -4.06 -5.53 -8.91
N ASN A 92 -3.51 -6.44 -8.12
CA ASN A 92 -4.22 -6.99 -6.96
C ASN A 92 -4.53 -5.92 -5.93
N SER A 93 -3.61 -4.98 -5.73
CA SER A 93 -3.81 -3.88 -4.78
C SER A 93 -4.95 -2.96 -5.21
N ILE A 94 -5.00 -2.57 -6.48
CA ILE A 94 -6.09 -1.77 -7.03
C ILE A 94 -7.43 -2.50 -6.85
N ASN A 95 -7.47 -3.79 -7.16
CA ASN A 95 -8.70 -4.58 -7.08
C ASN A 95 -9.31 -4.62 -5.69
N ILE A 96 -8.51 -4.55 -4.65
CA ILE A 96 -9.01 -4.53 -3.27
C ILE A 96 -9.08 -3.13 -2.65
N GLY A 97 -8.74 -2.10 -3.42
CA GLY A 97 -8.81 -0.73 -2.96
C GLY A 97 -7.66 -0.28 -2.07
N LEU A 98 -6.51 -0.93 -2.15
CA LEU A 98 -5.30 -0.46 -1.49
C LEU A 98 -4.63 0.58 -2.38
N PRO A 99 -4.54 1.85 -1.94
CA PRO A 99 -3.87 2.88 -2.74
C PRO A 99 -2.37 2.59 -2.87
N ILE A 100 -1.87 2.58 -4.10
CA ILE A 100 -0.46 2.38 -4.38
C ILE A 100 0.00 3.47 -5.34
N ILE A 101 1.18 4.01 -5.08
CA ILE A 101 1.68 5.18 -5.78
C ILE A 101 3.13 4.97 -6.16
N GLU A 102 3.45 5.11 -7.45
CA GLU A 102 4.83 5.08 -7.91
C GLU A 102 5.39 6.50 -7.91
N SER A 103 6.48 6.69 -7.18
CA SER A 103 7.24 7.92 -7.17
C SER A 103 8.66 7.62 -6.75
N VAL A 104 9.58 7.64 -7.70
CA VAL A 104 11.01 7.37 -7.44
C VAL A 104 11.56 8.38 -6.44
N GLU A 105 11.25 9.65 -6.64
CA GLU A 105 11.75 10.72 -5.81
C GLU A 105 11.23 10.63 -4.37
N ALA A 106 9.92 10.48 -4.20
CA ALA A 106 9.32 10.35 -2.88
C ALA A 106 9.83 9.10 -2.16
N ALA A 107 9.89 7.98 -2.88
CA ALA A 107 10.36 6.72 -2.30
C ALA A 107 11.79 6.82 -1.79
N ARG A 108 12.64 7.59 -2.47
CA ARG A 108 14.03 7.77 -2.09
C ARG A 108 14.20 8.74 -0.92
N GLU A 109 13.44 9.83 -0.91
CA GLU A 109 13.67 10.95 0.02
C GLU A 109 12.86 10.88 1.31
N ILE A 110 11.70 10.24 1.30
CA ILE A 110 10.91 10.06 2.51
C ILE A 110 11.63 9.09 3.45
N GLU A 111 11.70 9.45 4.71
CA GLU A 111 12.40 8.66 5.71
C GLU A 111 11.44 8.02 6.72
N GLU A 112 11.96 7.06 7.46
CA GLU A 112 11.25 6.39 8.54
C GLU A 112 10.68 7.42 9.53
N GLY A 113 9.40 7.30 9.83
CA GLY A 113 8.75 8.17 10.80
C GLY A 113 8.26 9.51 10.27
N ASP A 114 8.54 9.84 9.01
CA ASP A 114 8.06 11.09 8.42
C ASP A 114 6.53 11.15 8.41
N ASP A 115 6.00 12.35 8.60
CA ASP A 115 4.59 12.65 8.54
C ASP A 115 4.25 13.06 7.11
N VAL A 116 3.53 12.19 6.40
CA VAL A 116 3.26 12.35 4.97
C VAL A 116 1.77 12.37 4.70
N GLU A 117 1.38 13.27 3.82
CA GLU A 117 0.01 13.39 3.34
C GLU A 117 -0.05 13.13 1.84
N ILE A 118 -1.06 12.39 1.40
CA ILE A 118 -1.28 12.09 -0.02
C ILE A 118 -2.60 12.69 -0.46
N ASP A 119 -2.56 13.51 -1.49
CA ASP A 119 -3.75 14.07 -2.14
C ASP A 119 -3.94 13.39 -3.49
N MET A 120 -4.88 12.44 -3.53
CA MET A 120 -5.16 11.67 -4.76
C MET A 120 -5.77 12.52 -5.85
N ASN A 121 -6.51 13.56 -5.49
CA ASN A 121 -7.16 14.44 -6.47
C ASN A 121 -6.15 15.34 -7.19
N LYS A 122 -5.16 15.84 -6.46
CA LYS A 122 -4.10 16.69 -7.01
C LYS A 122 -2.87 15.90 -7.44
N SER A 123 -2.83 14.60 -7.18
CA SER A 123 -1.71 13.72 -7.47
C SER A 123 -0.42 14.23 -6.84
N ARG A 124 -0.48 14.55 -5.56
CA ARG A 124 0.64 15.10 -4.79
C ARG A 124 0.89 14.33 -3.51
N ILE A 125 2.16 14.30 -3.12
CA ILE A 125 2.62 13.77 -1.86
C ILE A 125 3.28 14.93 -1.11
N LEU A 126 2.82 15.22 0.11
CA LEU A 126 3.36 16.29 0.93
C LEU A 126 4.05 15.67 2.15
N ASN A 127 5.35 15.87 2.26
CA ASN A 127 6.10 15.46 3.44
C ASN A 127 6.12 16.64 4.42
N HIS A 128 5.30 16.55 5.46
CA HIS A 128 5.18 17.62 6.45
C HIS A 128 6.42 17.73 7.34
N THR A 129 7.17 16.65 7.47
CA THR A 129 8.41 16.66 8.26
C THR A 129 9.52 17.42 7.58
N SER A 130 9.72 17.20 6.27
CA SER A 130 10.77 17.86 5.49
C SER A 130 10.30 19.14 4.80
N GLY A 131 9.01 19.33 4.64
CA GLY A 131 8.42 20.43 3.88
C GLY A 131 8.46 20.24 2.37
N LYS A 132 8.91 19.08 1.89
CA LYS A 132 8.98 18.79 0.46
C LYS A 132 7.66 18.26 -0.10
N THR A 133 7.42 18.52 -1.38
CA THR A 133 6.26 18.07 -2.10
C THR A 133 6.69 17.32 -3.34
N TYR A 134 6.01 16.21 -3.63
CA TYR A 134 6.28 15.39 -4.81
C TYR A 134 4.98 15.23 -5.59
N SER A 135 5.09 15.08 -6.91
CA SER A 135 3.94 14.74 -7.75
C SER A 135 4.05 13.30 -8.22
N PHE A 136 2.93 12.71 -8.59
CA PHE A 136 2.90 11.39 -9.20
C PHE A 136 1.91 11.41 -10.37
N GLU A 137 2.02 10.41 -11.24
CA GLU A 137 1.16 10.31 -12.41
C GLU A 137 -0.29 10.11 -11.97
N PRO A 138 -1.23 10.98 -12.44
CA PRO A 138 -2.63 10.82 -12.07
C PRO A 138 -3.20 9.50 -12.56
N PHE A 139 -3.95 8.82 -11.70
CA PHE A 139 -4.69 7.64 -12.12
C PHE A 139 -5.88 8.05 -12.98
N PRO A 140 -6.28 7.21 -13.96
CA PRO A 140 -7.56 7.40 -14.65
C PRO A 140 -8.70 7.48 -13.63
N GLN A 141 -9.76 8.24 -13.96
CA GLN A 141 -10.87 8.45 -13.04
C GLN A 141 -11.49 7.13 -12.56
N GLU A 142 -11.61 6.15 -13.44
CA GLU A 142 -12.16 4.85 -13.07
C GLU A 142 -11.33 4.15 -11.98
N ILE A 143 -10.00 4.21 -12.08
CA ILE A 143 -9.11 3.62 -11.07
C ILE A 143 -9.27 4.35 -9.73
N ARG A 144 -9.34 5.67 -9.76
CA ARG A 144 -9.58 6.45 -8.54
C ARG A 144 -10.92 6.09 -7.90
N ASP A 145 -11.94 5.89 -8.71
CA ASP A 145 -13.27 5.50 -8.22
C ASP A 145 -13.26 4.11 -7.60
N ILE A 146 -12.52 3.16 -8.18
CA ILE A 146 -12.36 1.81 -7.63
C ILE A 146 -11.69 1.87 -6.25
N ILE A 147 -10.61 2.63 -6.14
CA ILE A 147 -9.89 2.80 -4.87
C ILE A 147 -10.81 3.45 -3.83
N ALA A 148 -11.51 4.52 -4.23
CA ALA A 148 -12.41 5.24 -3.33
C ALA A 148 -13.58 4.38 -2.86
N ALA A 149 -14.05 3.46 -3.68
CA ALA A 149 -15.13 2.53 -3.33
C ALA A 149 -14.65 1.41 -2.40
N GLY A 150 -13.34 1.22 -2.24
CA GLY A 150 -12.77 0.15 -1.43
C GLY A 150 -12.48 -1.13 -2.18
N GLY A 151 -12.41 -1.07 -3.51
CA GLY A 151 -12.06 -2.16 -4.38
C GLY A 151 -13.03 -2.39 -5.53
N LEU A 152 -12.63 -3.24 -6.46
CA LEU A 152 -13.39 -3.49 -7.69
C LEU A 152 -14.79 -4.04 -7.43
N MET A 153 -14.92 -5.00 -6.54
CA MET A 153 -16.24 -5.60 -6.26
C MET A 153 -17.21 -4.59 -5.67
N LYS A 154 -16.75 -3.76 -4.75
CA LYS A 154 -17.57 -2.70 -4.16
C LYS A 154 -17.94 -1.64 -5.18
N TYR A 155 -17.00 -1.32 -6.07
CA TYR A 155 -17.23 -0.37 -7.16
C TYR A 155 -18.31 -0.87 -8.12
N VAL A 156 -18.23 -2.15 -8.53
CA VAL A 156 -19.21 -2.75 -9.42
C VAL A 156 -20.60 -2.77 -8.77
N LYS A 157 -20.70 -3.17 -7.50
CA LYS A 157 -21.97 -3.16 -6.77
C LYS A 157 -22.58 -1.77 -6.71
N LYS A 158 -21.78 -0.75 -6.45
CA LYS A 158 -22.25 0.63 -6.40
C LYS A 158 -22.77 1.09 -7.77
N LYS A 159 -22.07 0.77 -8.85
CA LYS A 159 -22.50 1.09 -10.22
C LYS A 159 -23.78 0.41 -10.62
N MET A 160 -24.02 -0.79 -10.10
CA MET A 160 -25.25 -1.54 -10.37
C MET A 160 -26.40 -1.15 -9.46
N GLY A 161 -26.22 -0.16 -8.59
CA GLY A 161 -27.27 0.31 -7.67
C GLY A 161 -27.52 -0.65 -6.51
N LYS A 162 -26.54 -1.46 -6.15
CA LYS A 162 -26.67 -2.47 -5.09
C LYS A 162 -25.76 -2.22 -3.91
#